data_2026bd37c36ce95030bd2d503d583c73
#
_entry.id   2026bd37c36ce95030bd2d503d583c73
#
_cell.length_a   1.000
_cell.length_b   1.000
_cell.length_c   1.000
_cell.angle_alpha   90.00
_cell.angle_beta   90.00
_cell.angle_gamma   90.00
#
_symmetry.space_group_name_H-M   'P 1'
#
loop_
_entity.id
_entity.type
_entity.pdbx_description
1 polymer ?
#
loop_
_entity_poly.entity_id
_entity_poly.type
_entity_poly.pdbx_seq_one_letter_code
_entity_poly.pdbx_strand_id
1 'polypeptide(L)'
;ARNKNLEADYYNYGNNSYNEIHLHNGEFLHNIGLRGQAMRIAILDGGFFNYKTLKAFDSVNAEGRVLDTWDFVNREASVVEDHPHGMQCFSTIAANIPGQFTGKAPKANFFLYRTEDTNGENAIEEHNWVCGAERADSMGANIISSSLGYTDFPQSPTLNHTYADMNGNNNISAIGADLAAKKGI
;
A
#
# COMPACT_ATOMS: atom_id res chain seq x y z
N ALA A 1 24.46 -8.38 -28.41
CA ALA A 1 24.54 -6.92 -28.60
C ALA A 1 23.12 -6.36 -28.58
N ARG A 2 22.70 -5.68 -27.50
CA ARG A 2 21.44 -4.93 -27.45
C ARG A 2 21.57 -3.73 -28.38
N ASN A 3 20.64 -3.62 -29.32
CA ASN A 3 20.51 -2.45 -30.17
C ASN A 3 20.21 -1.23 -29.28
N LYS A 4 21.15 -0.30 -29.17
CA LYS A 4 21.02 0.96 -28.46
C LYS A 4 20.33 2.01 -29.35
N ASN A 5 19.09 1.80 -29.69
CA ASN A 5 18.14 2.88 -29.91
C ASN A 5 17.21 2.88 -28.69
N LEU A 6 17.74 3.37 -27.58
CA LEU A 6 16.94 3.63 -26.39
C LEU A 6 16.04 4.85 -26.73
N GLU A 7 14.79 4.58 -27.11
CA GLU A 7 13.74 5.55 -26.88
C GLU A 7 13.81 5.94 -25.40
N ALA A 8 13.70 7.23 -25.11
CA ALA A 8 13.75 7.71 -23.73
C ALA A 8 12.63 7.03 -22.93
N ASP A 9 12.93 6.64 -21.69
CA ASP A 9 11.91 6.09 -20.80
C ASP A 9 10.70 7.01 -20.71
N TYR A 10 9.51 6.43 -20.63
CA TYR A 10 8.26 7.19 -20.52
C TYR A 10 8.26 8.14 -19.30
N TYR A 11 8.80 7.67 -18.19
CA TYR A 11 8.99 8.50 -16.99
C TYR A 11 10.46 8.90 -16.83
N ASN A 12 10.68 10.13 -16.41
CA ASN A 12 11.95 10.53 -15.85
C ASN A 12 11.97 10.13 -14.36
N TYR A 13 12.52 8.95 -14.07
CA TYR A 13 12.52 8.38 -12.72
C TYR A 13 13.39 9.14 -11.72
N GLY A 14 14.42 9.86 -12.20
CA GLY A 14 15.44 10.44 -11.34
C GLY A 14 16.29 9.39 -10.63
N ASN A 15 17.21 9.84 -9.79
CA ASN A 15 18.16 8.95 -9.11
C ASN A 15 17.53 8.16 -7.97
N ASN A 16 16.42 8.63 -7.40
CA ASN A 16 15.83 8.06 -6.19
C ASN A 16 14.92 6.86 -6.46
N SER A 17 14.41 6.69 -7.68
CA SER A 17 13.53 5.58 -8.01
C SER A 17 14.00 4.72 -9.19
N TYR A 18 14.99 5.19 -9.97
CA TYR A 18 15.44 4.46 -11.15
C TYR A 18 15.88 3.01 -10.82
N ASN A 19 16.73 2.84 -9.82
CA ASN A 19 17.25 1.51 -9.49
C ASN A 19 16.16 0.56 -9.00
N GLU A 20 15.19 1.05 -8.22
CA GLU A 20 14.07 0.25 -7.72
C GLU A 20 13.12 -0.19 -8.84
N ILE A 21 12.88 0.68 -9.81
CA ILE A 21 12.06 0.35 -10.99
C ILE A 21 12.82 -0.59 -11.91
N HIS A 22 14.11 -0.31 -12.18
CA HIS A 22 14.95 -1.08 -13.08
C HIS A 22 15.23 -2.51 -12.58
N LEU A 23 15.36 -2.70 -11.26
CA LEU A 23 15.54 -4.01 -10.65
C LEU A 23 14.48 -5.04 -11.09
N HIS A 24 13.26 -4.56 -11.30
CA HIS A 24 12.11 -5.36 -11.72
C HIS A 24 11.75 -5.19 -13.21
N ASN A 25 12.60 -4.52 -13.99
CA ASN A 25 12.33 -4.16 -15.39
C ASN A 25 11.01 -3.39 -15.56
N GLY A 26 10.67 -2.57 -14.55
CA GLY A 26 9.41 -1.82 -14.49
C GLY A 26 9.32 -0.73 -15.55
N GLU A 27 10.44 -0.15 -16.00
CA GLU A 27 10.50 0.80 -17.09
C GLU A 27 9.97 0.21 -18.41
N PHE A 28 10.19 -1.09 -18.64
CA PHE A 28 9.63 -1.77 -19.80
C PHE A 28 8.09 -1.77 -19.75
N LEU A 29 7.51 -2.09 -18.58
CA LEU A 29 6.05 -2.08 -18.42
C LEU A 29 5.49 -0.66 -18.60
N HIS A 30 6.15 0.34 -18.04
CA HIS A 30 5.73 1.73 -18.20
C HIS A 30 5.82 2.19 -19.68
N ASN A 31 6.85 1.79 -20.39
CA ASN A 31 7.09 2.15 -21.79
C ASN A 31 6.02 1.56 -22.72
N ILE A 32 5.56 0.34 -22.45
CA ILE A 32 4.46 -0.30 -23.22
C ILE A 32 3.07 0.11 -22.73
N GLY A 33 2.97 1.06 -21.78
CA GLY A 33 1.72 1.65 -21.33
C GLY A 33 1.09 1.04 -20.09
N LEU A 34 1.72 0.04 -19.46
CA LEU A 34 1.22 -0.60 -18.23
C LEU A 34 1.74 0.17 -16.99
N ARG A 35 0.91 1.02 -16.40
CA ARG A 35 1.25 1.96 -15.33
C ARG A 35 0.29 1.87 -14.13
N GLY A 36 -0.55 0.80 -14.10
CA GLY A 36 -1.54 0.57 -13.08
C GLY A 36 -2.96 1.10 -13.41
N GLN A 37 -3.22 1.53 -14.64
CA GLN A 37 -4.54 2.01 -15.06
C GLN A 37 -5.61 0.95 -14.77
N ALA A 38 -6.76 1.39 -14.26
CA ALA A 38 -7.90 0.59 -13.86
C ALA A 38 -7.66 -0.39 -12.68
N MET A 39 -6.43 -0.54 -12.21
CA MET A 39 -6.15 -1.32 -11.00
C MET A 39 -6.58 -0.54 -9.76
N ARG A 40 -7.15 -1.24 -8.78
CA ARG A 40 -7.54 -0.73 -7.49
C ARG A 40 -6.69 -1.39 -6.41
N ILE A 41 -5.89 -0.59 -5.73
CA ILE A 41 -4.94 -1.06 -4.70
C ILE A 41 -5.38 -0.51 -3.35
N ALA A 42 -5.70 -1.38 -2.41
CA ALA A 42 -5.92 -1.01 -1.02
C ALA A 42 -4.58 -1.05 -0.27
N ILE A 43 -4.27 0.00 0.47
CA ILE A 43 -3.09 0.05 1.35
C ILE A 43 -3.61 0.08 2.78
N LEU A 44 -3.24 -0.95 3.57
CA LEU A 44 -3.57 -1.09 4.97
C LEU A 44 -2.30 -0.79 5.78
N ASP A 45 -2.35 0.25 6.64
CA ASP A 45 -1.14 0.75 7.32
C ASP A 45 -1.49 1.63 8.54
N GLY A 46 -0.48 2.23 9.18
CA GLY A 46 -0.64 3.06 10.39
C GLY A 46 -1.11 4.49 10.17
N GLY A 47 -1.33 4.92 8.92
CA GLY A 47 -1.76 6.27 8.58
C GLY A 47 -1.09 6.83 7.33
N PHE A 48 -1.62 7.95 6.82
CA PHE A 48 -1.18 8.53 5.54
C PHE A 48 -0.91 10.03 5.69
N PHE A 49 -0.09 10.37 6.68
CA PHE A 49 0.20 11.75 7.06
C PHE A 49 0.53 12.63 5.86
N ASN A 50 -0.20 13.73 5.72
CA ASN A 50 0.01 14.77 4.71
C ASN A 50 -0.06 14.31 3.23
N TYR A 51 -0.57 13.11 2.88
CA TYR A 51 -0.59 12.69 1.48
C TYR A 51 -1.33 13.67 0.55
N LYS A 52 -2.32 14.41 1.08
CA LYS A 52 -3.09 15.39 0.28
C LYS A 52 -2.29 16.63 -0.13
N THR A 53 -1.18 16.91 0.56
CA THR A 53 -0.40 18.15 0.38
C THR A 53 1.01 17.91 -0.14
N LEU A 54 1.48 16.67 -0.15
CA LEU A 54 2.81 16.32 -0.62
C LEU A 54 2.84 16.23 -2.15
N LYS A 55 3.80 16.92 -2.77
CA LYS A 55 4.01 16.98 -4.22
C LYS A 55 4.05 15.59 -4.89
N ALA A 56 4.53 14.58 -4.17
CA ALA A 56 4.58 13.20 -4.66
C ALA A 56 3.21 12.68 -5.12
N PHE A 57 2.14 13.20 -4.54
CA PHE A 57 0.76 12.78 -4.76
C PHE A 57 -0.09 13.78 -5.55
N ASP A 58 0.49 14.85 -6.09
CA ASP A 58 -0.25 15.85 -6.87
C ASP A 58 -1.05 15.19 -7.99
N SER A 59 -0.45 14.27 -8.73
CA SER A 59 -1.10 13.56 -9.84
C SER A 59 -2.28 12.71 -9.36
N VAL A 60 -2.11 11.91 -8.31
CA VAL A 60 -3.16 11.04 -7.79
C VAL A 60 -4.31 11.84 -7.18
N ASN A 61 -3.99 12.95 -6.49
CA ASN A 61 -4.99 13.84 -5.89
C ASN A 61 -5.75 14.63 -6.95
N ALA A 62 -5.06 15.23 -7.91
CA ALA A 62 -5.69 16.01 -8.98
C ALA A 62 -6.59 15.16 -9.89
N GLU A 63 -6.24 13.88 -10.10
CA GLU A 63 -7.04 12.95 -10.88
C GLU A 63 -8.13 12.23 -10.04
N GLY A 64 -8.25 12.51 -8.75
CA GLY A 64 -9.24 11.90 -7.86
C GLY A 64 -9.10 10.38 -7.71
N ARG A 65 -7.86 9.86 -7.76
CA ARG A 65 -7.61 8.41 -7.78
C ARG A 65 -7.47 7.77 -6.39
N VAL A 66 -7.54 8.53 -5.30
CA VAL A 66 -7.84 8.01 -3.96
C VAL A 66 -9.36 7.95 -3.86
N LEU A 67 -9.92 6.75 -3.98
CA LEU A 67 -11.36 6.52 -4.14
C LEU A 67 -12.08 6.38 -2.79
N ASP A 68 -11.39 5.92 -1.76
CA ASP A 68 -11.93 5.74 -0.41
C ASP A 68 -10.83 5.82 0.64
N THR A 69 -11.18 6.33 1.82
CA THR A 69 -10.31 6.35 2.99
C THR A 69 -11.10 5.98 4.25
N TRP A 70 -10.50 5.25 5.17
CA TRP A 70 -11.11 4.93 6.45
C TRP A 70 -10.07 4.63 7.52
N ASP A 71 -10.29 5.16 8.71
CA ASP A 71 -9.53 4.88 9.91
C ASP A 71 -10.33 3.90 10.80
N PHE A 72 -9.86 2.67 10.94
CA PHE A 72 -10.48 1.65 11.78
C PHE A 72 -10.13 1.82 13.26
N VAL A 73 -9.07 2.57 13.58
CA VAL A 73 -8.64 2.84 14.96
C VAL A 73 -9.54 3.91 15.58
N ASN A 74 -9.66 5.08 14.93
CA ASN A 74 -10.45 6.22 15.40
C ASN A 74 -11.91 6.19 14.89
N ARG A 75 -12.22 5.27 13.94
CA ARG A 75 -13.57 5.12 13.33
C ARG A 75 -14.04 6.37 12.61
N GLU A 76 -13.20 6.91 11.76
CA GLU A 76 -13.45 8.11 10.97
C GLU A 76 -12.96 7.98 9.53
N ALA A 77 -13.35 8.94 8.68
CA ALA A 77 -12.97 8.90 7.27
C ALA A 77 -11.59 9.50 6.99
N SER A 78 -11.04 10.33 7.90
CA SER A 78 -9.73 10.93 7.74
C SER A 78 -8.62 9.96 8.09
N VAL A 79 -7.51 10.04 7.35
CA VAL A 79 -6.29 9.23 7.58
C VAL A 79 -5.04 10.10 7.41
N VAL A 80 -5.20 11.44 7.34
CA VAL A 80 -4.10 12.37 6.99
C VAL A 80 -3.39 12.93 8.22
N GLU A 81 -3.94 12.75 9.39
CA GLU A 81 -3.44 13.24 10.67
C GLU A 81 -2.47 12.26 11.35
N ASP A 82 -2.48 11.02 10.86
CA ASP A 82 -1.87 9.88 11.54
C ASP A 82 -0.42 9.63 11.10
N HIS A 83 0.09 8.46 11.40
CA HIS A 83 1.50 8.11 11.19
C HIS A 83 1.91 8.20 9.70
N PRO A 84 3.15 8.62 9.40
CA PRO A 84 3.60 8.78 8.00
C PRO A 84 3.96 7.47 7.29
N HIS A 85 4.01 6.32 7.96
CA HIS A 85 4.52 5.08 7.38
C HIS A 85 3.70 4.62 6.17
N GLY A 86 2.38 4.58 6.27
CA GLY A 86 1.51 4.22 5.13
C GLY A 86 1.62 5.21 3.97
N MET A 87 1.83 6.50 4.25
CA MET A 87 2.13 7.49 3.21
C MET A 87 3.45 7.17 2.50
N GLN A 88 4.48 6.73 3.23
CA GLN A 88 5.75 6.30 2.62
C GLN A 88 5.54 5.07 1.73
N CYS A 89 4.83 4.04 2.22
CA CYS A 89 4.46 2.87 1.42
C CYS A 89 3.65 3.27 0.17
N PHE A 90 2.66 4.14 0.33
CA PHE A 90 1.87 4.70 -0.77
C PHE A 90 2.75 5.40 -1.81
N SER A 91 3.76 6.15 -1.38
CA SER A 91 4.66 6.86 -2.28
C SER A 91 5.44 5.93 -3.22
N THR A 92 5.85 4.75 -2.74
CA THR A 92 6.59 3.78 -3.55
C THR A 92 5.74 3.19 -4.70
N ILE A 93 4.41 3.33 -4.60
CA ILE A 93 3.46 2.83 -5.58
C ILE A 93 2.94 3.97 -6.46
N ALA A 94 2.51 5.08 -5.87
CA ALA A 94 1.70 6.11 -6.52
C ALA A 94 2.45 7.40 -6.88
N ALA A 95 3.63 7.67 -6.31
CA ALA A 95 4.33 8.93 -6.49
C ALA A 95 4.64 9.22 -7.97
N ASN A 96 4.60 10.51 -8.31
CA ASN A 96 4.99 10.97 -9.65
C ASN A 96 5.59 12.37 -9.57
N ILE A 97 6.90 12.43 -9.29
CA ILE A 97 7.70 13.67 -9.35
C ILE A 97 8.75 13.49 -10.45
N PRO A 98 8.51 13.99 -11.68
CA PRO A 98 9.44 13.81 -12.78
C PRO A 98 10.86 14.26 -12.43
N GLY A 99 11.85 13.42 -12.71
CA GLY A 99 13.26 13.66 -12.43
C GLY A 99 13.69 13.46 -10.98
N GLN A 100 12.78 13.08 -10.10
CA GLN A 100 13.08 12.88 -8.67
C GLN A 100 12.63 11.53 -8.17
N PHE A 101 11.33 11.22 -8.24
CA PHE A 101 10.75 10.00 -7.68
C PHE A 101 9.47 9.59 -8.41
N THR A 102 9.41 8.35 -8.91
CA THR A 102 8.24 7.77 -9.56
C THR A 102 7.96 6.40 -8.95
N GLY A 103 6.71 6.18 -8.54
CA GLY A 103 6.24 4.90 -8.01
C GLY A 103 6.03 3.84 -9.11
N LYS A 104 5.75 2.61 -8.69
CA LYS A 104 5.65 1.45 -9.59
C LYS A 104 4.33 1.38 -10.36
N ALA A 105 3.25 1.96 -9.80
CA ALA A 105 1.92 1.99 -10.43
C ALA A 105 1.27 3.39 -10.32
N PRO A 106 1.91 4.44 -10.90
CA PRO A 106 1.52 5.84 -10.66
C PRO A 106 0.17 6.22 -11.31
N LYS A 107 -0.50 5.30 -12.00
CA LYS A 107 -1.83 5.48 -12.60
C LYS A 107 -2.90 4.54 -12.02
N ALA A 108 -2.59 3.79 -10.95
CA ALA A 108 -3.58 3.01 -10.23
C ALA A 108 -4.56 3.90 -9.44
N ASN A 109 -5.68 3.32 -9.04
CA ASN A 109 -6.61 3.88 -8.07
C ASN A 109 -6.33 3.27 -6.69
N PHE A 110 -6.66 4.00 -5.63
CA PHE A 110 -6.25 3.63 -4.28
C PHE A 110 -7.39 3.71 -3.29
N PHE A 111 -7.33 2.80 -2.31
CA PHE A 111 -8.05 2.87 -1.04
C PHE A 111 -7.00 2.95 0.06
N LEU A 112 -7.14 3.89 0.99
CA LEU A 112 -6.17 4.11 2.06
C LEU A 112 -6.85 3.85 3.40
N TYR A 113 -6.44 2.80 4.09
CA TYR A 113 -7.06 2.35 5.33
C TYR A 113 -6.04 2.32 6.47
N ARG A 114 -6.34 3.05 7.54
CA ARG A 114 -5.58 2.95 8.77
C ARG A 114 -6.13 1.80 9.60
N THR A 115 -5.26 0.83 9.89
CA THR A 115 -5.57 -0.36 10.69
C THR A 115 -4.77 -0.46 11.98
N GLU A 116 -3.69 0.35 12.12
CA GLU A 116 -2.73 0.29 13.21
C GLU A 116 -2.86 1.48 14.17
N ASP A 117 -2.86 1.19 15.46
CA ASP A 117 -2.64 2.19 16.50
C ASP A 117 -1.15 2.31 16.81
N THR A 118 -0.49 3.26 16.20
CA THR A 118 0.96 3.46 16.30
C THR A 118 1.46 3.90 17.68
N ASN A 119 0.58 3.99 18.68
CA ASN A 119 0.94 4.21 20.08
C ASN A 119 1.31 2.91 20.82
N GLY A 120 1.15 1.75 20.20
CA GLY A 120 1.53 0.47 20.77
C GLY A 120 1.02 -0.70 19.95
N GLU A 121 1.59 -1.88 20.16
CA GLU A 121 1.21 -3.12 19.50
C GLU A 121 0.05 -3.79 20.25
N ASN A 122 -1.11 -3.88 19.63
CA ASN A 122 -2.33 -4.40 20.22
C ASN A 122 -2.97 -5.49 19.36
N ALA A 123 -3.40 -6.58 19.96
CA ALA A 123 -4.02 -7.69 19.23
C ALA A 123 -5.31 -7.30 18.44
N ILE A 124 -5.93 -6.16 18.78
CA ILE A 124 -7.07 -5.64 18.03
C ILE A 124 -6.70 -5.22 16.61
N GLU A 125 -5.44 -4.93 16.34
CA GLU A 125 -4.96 -4.49 15.03
C GLU A 125 -5.10 -5.57 13.97
N GLU A 126 -4.97 -6.84 14.34
CA GLU A 126 -5.28 -7.94 13.43
C GLU A 126 -6.76 -7.94 12.99
N HIS A 127 -7.67 -7.58 13.90
CA HIS A 127 -9.10 -7.46 13.58
C HIS A 127 -9.37 -6.23 12.71
N ASN A 128 -8.72 -5.10 13.01
CA ASN A 128 -8.78 -3.90 12.18
C ASN A 128 -8.29 -4.19 10.77
N TRP A 129 -7.20 -4.96 10.66
CA TRP A 129 -6.65 -5.40 9.38
C TRP A 129 -7.70 -6.19 8.57
N VAL A 130 -8.37 -7.16 9.20
CA VAL A 130 -9.44 -7.95 8.55
C VAL A 130 -10.60 -7.05 8.13
N CYS A 131 -11.04 -6.13 8.99
CA CYS A 131 -12.07 -5.14 8.64
C CYS A 131 -11.65 -4.29 7.43
N GLY A 132 -10.36 -3.88 7.39
CA GLY A 132 -9.78 -3.17 6.26
C GLY A 132 -9.80 -4.00 4.98
N ALA A 133 -9.46 -5.30 5.07
CA ALA A 133 -9.49 -6.22 3.95
C ALA A 133 -10.92 -6.47 3.44
N GLU A 134 -11.90 -6.64 4.34
CA GLU A 134 -13.32 -6.76 3.98
C GLU A 134 -13.86 -5.50 3.28
N ARG A 135 -13.48 -4.32 3.78
CA ARG A 135 -13.84 -3.07 3.11
C ARG A 135 -13.20 -2.97 1.72
N ALA A 136 -11.92 -3.35 1.59
CA ALA A 136 -11.21 -3.39 0.32
C ALA A 136 -11.92 -4.31 -0.69
N ASP A 137 -12.32 -5.52 -0.27
CA ASP A 137 -13.11 -6.45 -1.09
C ASP A 137 -14.45 -5.82 -1.52
N SER A 138 -15.19 -5.26 -0.59
CA SER A 138 -16.49 -4.61 -0.88
C SER A 138 -16.38 -3.45 -1.86
N MET A 139 -15.26 -2.72 -1.85
CA MET A 139 -14.95 -1.62 -2.77
C MET A 139 -14.35 -2.11 -4.10
N GLY A 140 -14.12 -3.41 -4.24
CA GLY A 140 -13.59 -4.05 -5.44
C GLY A 140 -12.10 -3.83 -5.63
N ALA A 141 -11.30 -3.92 -4.58
CA ALA A 141 -9.85 -3.95 -4.68
C ALA A 141 -9.39 -5.16 -5.50
N ASN A 142 -8.33 -4.96 -6.27
CA ASN A 142 -7.65 -6.04 -7.00
C ASN A 142 -6.40 -6.53 -6.23
N ILE A 143 -5.87 -5.67 -5.36
CA ILE A 143 -4.65 -5.91 -4.59
C ILE A 143 -4.81 -5.27 -3.22
N ILE A 144 -4.41 -5.98 -2.17
CA ILE A 144 -4.15 -5.42 -0.85
C ILE A 144 -2.64 -5.37 -0.65
N SER A 145 -2.12 -4.18 -0.33
CA SER A 145 -0.72 -3.97 0.05
C SER A 145 -0.66 -3.66 1.54
N SER A 146 0.09 -4.46 2.27
CA SER A 146 0.25 -4.32 3.72
C SER A 146 1.71 -4.48 4.09
N SER A 147 2.30 -3.46 4.74
CA SER A 147 3.69 -3.46 5.22
C SER A 147 3.73 -3.62 6.73
N LEU A 148 3.01 -4.60 7.24
CA LEU A 148 2.71 -4.85 8.65
C LEU A 148 3.05 -6.29 9.04
N GLY A 149 3.17 -6.54 10.34
CA GLY A 149 3.35 -7.88 10.88
C GLY A 149 3.00 -7.89 12.36
N TYR A 150 2.42 -8.98 12.84
CA TYR A 150 1.92 -9.13 14.20
C TYR A 150 2.62 -10.32 14.87
N THR A 151 3.41 -10.07 15.89
CA THR A 151 4.13 -11.11 16.63
C THR A 151 4.00 -10.96 18.14
N ASP A 152 4.31 -9.78 18.66
CA ASP A 152 4.37 -9.52 20.09
C ASP A 152 3.39 -8.43 20.49
N PHE A 153 2.55 -8.74 21.48
CA PHE A 153 1.57 -7.80 22.05
C PHE A 153 1.92 -7.53 23.51
N PRO A 154 2.72 -6.49 23.81
CA PRO A 154 3.22 -6.23 25.18
C PRO A 154 2.12 -6.08 26.23
N GLN A 155 0.95 -5.55 25.85
CA GLN A 155 -0.22 -5.40 26.73
C GLN A 155 -1.00 -6.71 26.93
N SER A 156 -0.76 -7.72 26.11
CA SER A 156 -1.47 -9.00 26.11
C SER A 156 -0.54 -10.16 25.71
N PRO A 157 0.54 -10.45 26.46
CA PRO A 157 1.57 -11.41 26.05
C PRO A 157 1.06 -12.84 25.79
N THR A 158 -0.12 -13.19 26.33
CA THR A 158 -0.77 -14.49 26.07
C THR A 158 -1.30 -14.62 24.66
N LEU A 159 -1.38 -13.52 23.92
CA LEU A 159 -1.81 -13.48 22.51
C LEU A 159 -0.63 -13.42 21.54
N ASN A 160 0.61 -13.41 22.05
CA ASN A 160 1.79 -13.39 21.19
C ASN A 160 1.82 -14.60 20.27
N HIS A 161 2.24 -14.38 19.03
CA HIS A 161 2.44 -15.43 18.07
C HIS A 161 3.87 -15.98 18.13
N THR A 162 4.00 -17.27 18.08
CA THR A 162 5.29 -17.97 17.95
C THR A 162 5.58 -18.25 16.47
N TYR A 163 6.80 -18.65 16.15
CA TYR A 163 7.15 -19.06 14.78
C TYR A 163 6.26 -20.23 14.28
N ALA A 164 5.83 -21.11 15.18
CA ALA A 164 4.93 -22.23 14.84
C ALA A 164 3.52 -21.74 14.42
N ASP A 165 3.11 -20.55 14.85
CA ASP A 165 1.83 -19.95 14.51
C ASP A 165 1.84 -19.27 13.13
N MET A 166 3.04 -19.04 12.53
CA MET A 166 3.21 -18.46 11.20
C MET A 166 2.90 -19.46 10.08
N ASN A 167 1.77 -20.14 10.19
CA ASN A 167 1.36 -21.22 9.29
C ASN A 167 0.11 -20.87 8.45
N GLY A 168 -0.37 -19.62 8.54
CA GLY A 168 -1.55 -19.13 7.83
C GLY A 168 -2.91 -19.51 8.45
N ASN A 169 -2.93 -20.29 9.54
CA ASN A 169 -4.17 -20.80 10.14
C ASN A 169 -4.44 -20.32 11.57
N ASN A 170 -3.44 -19.75 12.23
CA ASN A 170 -3.54 -19.40 13.65
C ASN A 170 -3.65 -17.89 13.88
N ASN A 171 -3.08 -17.09 12.98
CA ASN A 171 -3.10 -15.63 13.05
C ASN A 171 -4.33 -15.09 12.30
N ILE A 172 -5.07 -14.19 12.92
CA ILE A 172 -6.34 -13.67 12.40
C ILE A 172 -6.13 -12.92 11.07
N SER A 173 -5.11 -12.08 11.00
CA SER A 173 -4.79 -11.34 9.78
C SER A 173 -4.34 -12.26 8.64
N ALA A 174 -3.57 -13.32 8.95
CA ALA A 174 -3.16 -14.31 7.96
C ALA A 174 -4.36 -15.11 7.40
N ILE A 175 -5.31 -15.49 8.26
CA ILE A 175 -6.56 -16.14 7.83
C ILE A 175 -7.36 -15.18 6.93
N GLY A 176 -7.45 -13.91 7.30
CA GLY A 176 -8.11 -12.88 6.50
C GLY A 176 -7.46 -12.69 5.13
N ALA A 177 -6.13 -12.68 5.08
CA ALA A 177 -5.36 -12.58 3.84
C ALA A 177 -5.59 -13.79 2.92
N ASP A 178 -5.61 -15.01 3.47
CA ASP A 178 -5.91 -16.24 2.71
C ASP A 178 -7.33 -16.22 2.14
N LEU A 179 -8.31 -15.70 2.91
CA LEU A 179 -9.68 -15.53 2.43
C LEU A 179 -9.78 -14.48 1.31
N ALA A 180 -9.06 -13.36 1.42
CA ALA A 180 -8.99 -12.36 0.36
C ALA A 180 -8.38 -12.94 -0.92
N ALA A 181 -7.27 -13.69 -0.77
CA ALA A 181 -6.62 -14.37 -1.91
C ALA A 181 -7.54 -15.39 -2.59
N LYS A 182 -8.37 -16.14 -1.85
CA LYS A 182 -9.38 -17.05 -2.41
C LYS A 182 -10.47 -16.34 -3.21
N LYS A 183 -10.70 -15.07 -2.95
CA LYS A 183 -11.62 -14.21 -3.72
C LYS A 183 -10.96 -13.57 -4.96
N GLY A 184 -9.64 -13.69 -5.09
CA GLY A 184 -8.87 -13.16 -6.22
C GLY A 184 -8.25 -11.79 -5.97
N ILE A 185 -8.07 -11.38 -4.71
CA ILE A 185 -7.40 -10.15 -4.30
C ILE A 185 -5.93 -10.43 -3.97
#